data_2e74ddb8b59de4faf8bf82304953bde8
#
_entry.id   2e74ddb8b59de4faf8bf82304953bde8
#
_cell.length_a   1.000
_cell.length_b   1.000
_cell.length_c   1.000
_cell.angle_alpha   90.00
_cell.angle_beta   90.00
_cell.angle_gamma   90.00
#
_symmetry.space_group_name_H-M   'P 1'
#
loop_
_entity.id
_entity.type
_entity.pdbx_description
1 polymer ?
#
loop_
_entity_poly.entity_id
_entity_poly.type
_entity_poly.pdbx_seq_one_letter_code
_entity_poly.pdbx_strand_id
1 'polypeptide(L)'
;AIEAYTGSKELTLDGQRKLAKSYHKIGSNELAEKQYEKLIYATSGKNPEDYFDYAMVLKSSAKYDESNKQMDRFKVQKPEDLRAIDYTENKDKLNTLLTDNGRFKVNNSKVNTDAQDFGPSYYKDKIVFASSRSTKMMPKRSNINDLPFLNIYVSELSNGVMQTPDNFDKSMNENMNEGPASFNKE
;
A
#
# COMPACT_ATOMS: atom_id res chain seq x y z
N ALA A 1 6.00 -2.41 -19.16
CA ALA A 1 6.23 -3.84 -18.88
C ALA A 1 4.94 -4.65 -19.08
N ILE A 2 3.84 -4.29 -18.41
CA ILE A 2 2.56 -5.05 -18.49
C ILE A 2 2.07 -5.14 -19.91
N GLU A 3 1.98 -4.04 -20.66
CA GLU A 3 1.56 -4.01 -22.07
C GLU A 3 2.39 -4.95 -22.95
N ALA A 4 3.72 -5.00 -22.75
CA ALA A 4 4.60 -5.88 -23.49
C ALA A 4 4.30 -7.36 -23.25
N TYR A 5 3.88 -7.73 -22.03
CA TYR A 5 3.52 -9.10 -21.70
C TYR A 5 2.07 -9.45 -22.09
N THR A 6 1.12 -8.54 -21.97
CA THR A 6 -0.29 -8.79 -22.33
C THR A 6 -0.52 -8.85 -23.83
N GLY A 7 0.32 -8.19 -24.64
CA GLY A 7 0.29 -8.24 -26.11
C GLY A 7 0.89 -9.52 -26.72
N SER A 8 1.54 -10.36 -25.93
CA SER A 8 2.15 -11.61 -26.41
C SER A 8 1.11 -12.75 -26.45
N LYS A 9 1.05 -13.48 -27.59
CA LYS A 9 0.10 -14.60 -27.75
C LYS A 9 0.38 -15.76 -26.79
N GLU A 10 1.67 -16.01 -26.46
CA GLU A 10 2.10 -17.02 -25.49
C GLU A 10 3.25 -16.46 -24.65
N LEU A 11 3.11 -16.52 -23.35
CA LEU A 11 4.17 -16.16 -22.40
C LEU A 11 4.90 -17.43 -21.95
N THR A 12 6.23 -17.37 -21.92
CA THR A 12 7.04 -18.34 -21.19
C THR A 12 6.70 -18.29 -19.69
N LEU A 13 7.03 -19.34 -18.95
CA LEU A 13 6.84 -19.35 -17.48
C LEU A 13 7.55 -18.18 -16.79
N ASP A 14 8.75 -17.80 -17.27
CA ASP A 14 9.46 -16.62 -16.76
C ASP A 14 8.73 -15.30 -17.09
N GLY A 15 8.19 -15.20 -18.30
CA GLY A 15 7.35 -14.06 -18.70
C GLY A 15 6.10 -13.93 -17.84
N GLN A 16 5.44 -15.05 -17.52
CA GLN A 16 4.29 -15.06 -16.62
C GLN A 16 4.65 -14.62 -15.20
N ARG A 17 5.82 -15.06 -14.65
CA ARG A 17 6.33 -14.58 -13.35
C ARG A 17 6.56 -13.08 -13.35
N LYS A 18 7.20 -12.56 -14.39
CA LYS A 18 7.45 -11.13 -14.53
C LYS A 18 6.16 -10.33 -14.64
N LEU A 19 5.16 -10.85 -15.36
CA LEU A 19 3.83 -10.23 -15.44
C LEU A 19 3.14 -10.22 -14.08
N ALA A 20 3.13 -11.35 -13.36
CA ALA A 20 2.55 -11.45 -12.02
C ALA A 20 3.20 -10.47 -11.04
N LYS A 21 4.54 -10.40 -11.03
CA LYS A 21 5.30 -9.43 -10.22
C LYS A 21 4.98 -7.98 -10.60
N SER A 22 4.79 -7.71 -11.88
CA SER A 22 4.43 -6.36 -12.34
C SER A 22 3.03 -5.95 -11.87
N TYR A 23 2.06 -6.86 -11.93
CA TYR A 23 0.73 -6.61 -11.38
C TYR A 23 0.76 -6.35 -9.87
N HIS A 24 1.51 -7.16 -9.12
CA HIS A 24 1.67 -6.95 -7.68
C HIS A 24 2.29 -5.58 -7.36
N LYS A 25 3.35 -5.19 -8.10
CA LYS A 25 4.03 -3.89 -7.90
C LYS A 25 3.13 -2.67 -8.14
N ILE A 26 2.14 -2.78 -9.02
CA ILE A 26 1.18 -1.68 -9.27
C ILE A 26 -0.11 -1.81 -8.44
N GLY A 27 -0.16 -2.75 -7.49
CA GLY A 27 -1.31 -2.96 -6.62
C GLY A 27 -2.48 -3.72 -7.26
N SER A 28 -2.34 -4.23 -8.49
CA SER A 28 -3.36 -5.06 -9.16
C SER A 28 -3.30 -6.51 -8.66
N ASN A 29 -3.52 -6.69 -7.35
CA ASN A 29 -3.31 -7.97 -6.68
C ASN A 29 -4.20 -9.10 -7.23
N GLU A 30 -5.44 -8.84 -7.61
CA GLU A 30 -6.33 -9.85 -8.22
C GLU A 30 -5.76 -10.41 -9.54
N LEU A 31 -5.15 -9.55 -10.37
CA LEU A 31 -4.52 -9.99 -11.59
C LEU A 31 -3.23 -10.75 -11.32
N ALA A 32 -2.45 -10.33 -10.31
CA ALA A 32 -1.26 -11.04 -9.87
C ALA A 32 -1.61 -12.45 -9.35
N GLU A 33 -2.64 -12.56 -8.51
CA GLU A 33 -3.16 -13.82 -7.97
C GLU A 33 -3.50 -14.81 -9.09
N LYS A 34 -4.30 -14.40 -10.08
CA LYS A 34 -4.64 -15.23 -11.24
C LYS A 34 -3.41 -15.72 -12.02
N GLN A 35 -2.35 -14.91 -12.10
CA GLN A 35 -1.12 -15.34 -12.78
C GLN A 35 -0.35 -16.37 -11.96
N TYR A 36 -0.25 -16.20 -10.64
CA TYR A 36 0.42 -17.17 -9.78
C TYR A 36 -0.32 -18.51 -9.69
N GLU A 37 -1.64 -18.51 -9.67
CA GLU A 37 -2.44 -19.73 -9.77
C GLU A 37 -2.11 -20.52 -11.05
N LYS A 38 -2.09 -19.83 -12.21
CA LYS A 38 -1.70 -20.44 -13.49
C LYS A 38 -0.28 -20.99 -13.46
N LEU A 39 0.67 -20.23 -12.89
CA LEU A 39 2.07 -20.65 -12.77
C LEU A 39 2.23 -21.90 -11.91
N ILE A 40 1.60 -21.92 -10.75
CA ILE A 40 1.65 -23.09 -9.84
C ILE A 40 1.05 -24.31 -10.53
N TYR A 41 -0.07 -24.16 -11.23
CA TYR A 41 -0.68 -25.23 -12.01
C TYR A 41 0.25 -25.71 -13.12
N ALA A 42 0.77 -24.82 -13.95
CA ALA A 42 1.63 -25.14 -15.09
C ALA A 42 2.97 -25.79 -14.70
N THR A 43 3.52 -25.41 -13.53
CA THR A 43 4.76 -25.96 -13.00
C THR A 43 4.55 -27.18 -12.08
N SER A 44 3.29 -27.57 -11.83
CA SER A 44 2.92 -28.56 -10.81
C SER A 44 3.55 -28.22 -9.44
N GLY A 45 3.70 -26.93 -9.16
CA GLY A 45 4.26 -26.41 -7.90
C GLY A 45 5.74 -26.70 -7.67
N LYS A 46 6.51 -26.99 -8.71
CA LYS A 46 7.94 -27.34 -8.58
C LYS A 46 8.86 -26.16 -8.24
N ASN A 47 8.41 -24.93 -8.44
CA ASN A 47 9.21 -23.75 -8.11
C ASN A 47 8.74 -23.15 -6.78
N PRO A 48 9.51 -23.29 -5.70
CA PRO A 48 9.12 -22.77 -4.38
C PRO A 48 8.93 -21.24 -4.36
N GLU A 49 9.67 -20.48 -5.17
CA GLU A 49 9.53 -19.04 -5.22
C GLU A 49 8.14 -18.58 -5.71
N ASP A 50 7.47 -19.38 -6.54
CA ASP A 50 6.11 -19.06 -6.98
C ASP A 50 5.13 -19.11 -5.80
N TYR A 51 5.31 -20.00 -4.83
CA TYR A 51 4.52 -20.05 -3.60
C TYR A 51 4.81 -18.86 -2.69
N PHE A 52 6.08 -18.49 -2.52
CA PHE A 52 6.46 -17.34 -1.71
C PHE A 52 5.87 -16.04 -2.28
N ASP A 53 6.11 -15.78 -3.57
CA ASP A 53 5.61 -14.58 -4.24
C ASP A 53 4.08 -14.53 -4.22
N TYR A 54 3.40 -15.67 -4.40
CA TYR A 54 1.94 -15.75 -4.31
C TYR A 54 1.44 -15.46 -2.89
N ALA A 55 2.11 -15.99 -1.87
CA ALA A 55 1.80 -15.67 -0.48
C ALA A 55 1.87 -14.16 -0.21
N MET A 56 2.85 -13.46 -0.77
CA MET A 56 2.98 -12.00 -0.61
C MET A 56 1.84 -11.24 -1.29
N VAL A 57 1.38 -11.68 -2.47
CA VAL A 57 0.20 -11.11 -3.14
C VAL A 57 -1.06 -11.27 -2.28
N LEU A 58 -1.30 -12.48 -1.77
CA LEU A 58 -2.43 -12.79 -0.90
C LEU A 58 -2.40 -11.97 0.40
N LYS A 59 -1.22 -11.84 1.01
CA LYS A 59 -1.01 -11.01 2.21
C LYS A 59 -1.34 -9.54 1.94
N SER A 60 -0.95 -9.02 0.78
CA SER A 60 -1.27 -7.64 0.37
C SER A 60 -2.78 -7.41 0.14
N SER A 61 -3.53 -8.49 -0.06
CA SER A 61 -5.00 -8.47 -0.20
C SER A 61 -5.73 -8.85 1.08
N ALA A 62 -5.03 -8.88 2.24
CA ALA A 62 -5.53 -9.32 3.54
C ALA A 62 -6.09 -10.76 3.58
N LYS A 63 -5.75 -11.60 2.60
CA LYS A 63 -6.09 -13.02 2.53
C LYS A 63 -5.06 -13.85 3.32
N TYR A 64 -5.03 -13.65 4.63
CA TYR A 64 -3.94 -14.17 5.48
C TYR A 64 -3.92 -15.69 5.56
N ASP A 65 -5.08 -16.35 5.64
CA ASP A 65 -5.16 -17.81 5.73
C ASP A 65 -4.68 -18.48 4.43
N GLU A 66 -5.06 -17.93 3.28
CA GLU A 66 -4.59 -18.40 1.97
C GLU A 66 -3.08 -18.15 1.80
N SER A 67 -2.61 -16.98 2.24
CA SER A 67 -1.18 -16.66 2.28
C SER A 67 -0.41 -17.69 3.10
N ASN A 68 -0.88 -18.03 4.30
CA ASN A 68 -0.26 -19.03 5.16
C ASN A 68 -0.20 -20.40 4.48
N LYS A 69 -1.24 -20.83 3.77
CA LYS A 69 -1.21 -22.09 3.00
C LYS A 69 -0.09 -22.10 1.94
N GLN A 70 0.16 -20.97 1.27
CA GLN A 70 1.24 -20.89 0.29
C GLN A 70 2.61 -20.86 0.98
N MET A 71 2.74 -20.17 2.11
CA MET A 71 3.97 -20.16 2.92
C MET A 71 4.29 -21.55 3.48
N ASP A 72 3.31 -22.33 3.89
CA ASP A 72 3.51 -23.72 4.33
C ASP A 72 4.06 -24.59 3.18
N ARG A 73 3.58 -24.42 1.94
CA ARG A 73 4.10 -25.10 0.76
C ARG A 73 5.54 -24.68 0.42
N PHE A 74 5.82 -23.37 0.54
CA PHE A 74 7.18 -22.84 0.38
C PHE A 74 8.14 -23.46 1.40
N LYS A 75 7.75 -23.46 2.68
CA LYS A 75 8.52 -24.04 3.78
C LYS A 75 8.85 -25.53 3.57
N VAL A 76 7.89 -26.32 3.08
CA VAL A 76 8.12 -27.75 2.80
C VAL A 76 9.24 -27.94 1.77
N GLN A 77 9.34 -27.07 0.78
CA GLN A 77 10.36 -27.14 -0.27
C GLN A 77 11.69 -26.45 0.08
N LYS A 78 11.65 -25.48 1.02
CA LYS A 78 12.79 -24.64 1.41
C LYS A 78 12.85 -24.48 2.93
N PRO A 79 12.99 -25.57 3.71
CA PRO A 79 12.91 -25.48 5.18
C PRO A 79 14.04 -24.65 5.82
N GLU A 80 15.22 -24.59 5.18
CA GLU A 80 16.38 -23.82 5.66
C GLU A 80 16.38 -22.37 5.19
N ASP A 81 15.41 -21.93 4.37
CA ASP A 81 15.31 -20.56 3.93
C ASP A 81 14.89 -19.65 5.10
N LEU A 82 15.59 -18.54 5.30
CA LEU A 82 15.32 -17.60 6.39
C LEU A 82 13.86 -17.10 6.39
N ARG A 83 13.25 -16.98 5.22
CA ARG A 83 11.84 -16.57 5.10
C ARG A 83 10.89 -17.65 5.63
N ALA A 84 11.22 -18.90 5.46
CA ALA A 84 10.45 -20.03 5.98
C ALA A 84 10.62 -20.20 7.49
N ILE A 85 11.81 -19.93 8.01
CA ILE A 85 12.12 -19.92 9.44
C ILE A 85 11.36 -18.78 10.11
N ASP A 86 11.50 -17.54 9.61
CA ASP A 86 10.81 -16.37 10.14
C ASP A 86 9.29 -16.55 10.12
N TYR A 87 8.74 -17.06 9.01
CA TYR A 87 7.32 -17.38 8.93
C TYR A 87 6.89 -18.36 10.03
N THR A 88 7.67 -19.40 10.27
CA THR A 88 7.35 -20.43 11.27
C THR A 88 7.31 -19.86 12.69
N GLU A 89 8.23 -18.96 12.99
CA GLU A 89 8.34 -18.32 14.32
C GLU A 89 7.28 -17.24 14.54
N ASN A 90 6.77 -16.63 13.46
CA ASN A 90 5.97 -15.42 13.57
C ASN A 90 4.52 -15.53 13.04
N LYS A 91 4.14 -16.65 12.40
CA LYS A 91 2.81 -16.78 11.77
C LYS A 91 1.62 -16.51 12.71
N ASP A 92 1.75 -16.91 13.97
CA ASP A 92 0.68 -16.73 14.95
C ASP A 92 0.64 -15.32 15.56
N LYS A 93 1.74 -14.56 15.43
CA LYS A 93 1.79 -13.17 15.91
C LYS A 93 0.85 -12.24 15.16
N LEU A 94 0.53 -12.55 13.90
CA LEU A 94 -0.41 -11.76 13.11
C LEU A 94 -1.79 -11.69 13.77
N ASN A 95 -2.30 -12.82 14.28
CA ASN A 95 -3.58 -12.86 14.97
C ASN A 95 -3.59 -11.96 16.21
N THR A 96 -2.47 -11.91 16.95
CA THR A 96 -2.29 -11.01 18.07
C THR A 96 -2.29 -9.54 17.65
N LEU A 97 -1.65 -9.21 16.53
CA LEU A 97 -1.61 -7.84 15.99
C LEU A 97 -2.96 -7.38 15.44
N LEU A 98 -3.74 -8.30 14.87
CA LEU A 98 -5.07 -8.01 14.34
C LEU A 98 -6.15 -7.93 15.42
N THR A 99 -5.87 -8.42 16.63
CA THR A 99 -6.81 -8.36 17.75
C THR A 99 -6.83 -6.94 18.30
N ASP A 100 -7.98 -6.30 18.26
CA ASP A 100 -8.19 -5.01 18.93
C ASP A 100 -8.08 -5.20 20.47
N ASN A 101 -7.04 -4.62 21.05
CA ASN A 101 -6.80 -4.65 22.50
C ASN A 101 -7.45 -3.47 23.26
N GLY A 102 -8.24 -2.66 22.57
CA GLY A 102 -8.96 -1.51 23.12
C GLY A 102 -8.06 -0.33 23.53
N ARG A 103 -6.74 -0.38 23.26
CA ARG A 103 -5.83 0.73 23.61
C ARG A 103 -6.04 1.97 22.78
N PHE A 104 -6.49 1.79 21.54
CA PHE A 104 -6.68 2.87 20.59
C PHE A 104 -8.07 2.75 19.95
N LYS A 105 -8.75 3.88 19.84
CA LYS A 105 -9.95 4.00 19.04
C LYS A 105 -9.60 4.71 17.74
N VAL A 106 -9.63 3.97 16.64
CA VAL A 106 -9.35 4.52 15.30
C VAL A 106 -10.67 4.85 14.63
N ASN A 107 -10.81 6.09 14.18
CA ASN A 107 -11.98 6.52 13.42
C ASN A 107 -11.48 7.20 12.13
N ASN A 108 -12.25 7.03 11.06
CA ASN A 108 -11.97 7.77 9.84
C ASN A 108 -12.29 9.26 10.07
N SER A 109 -11.34 10.13 9.78
CA SER A 109 -11.55 11.56 9.94
C SER A 109 -12.53 12.08 8.89
N LYS A 110 -13.46 12.96 9.29
CA LYS A 110 -14.42 13.60 8.38
C LYS A 110 -13.75 14.50 7.34
N VAL A 111 -12.51 14.90 7.57
CA VAL A 111 -11.74 15.74 6.63
C VAL A 111 -10.94 14.93 5.63
N ASN A 112 -10.89 13.60 5.75
CA ASN A 112 -10.28 12.74 4.74
C ASN A 112 -11.03 12.87 3.41
N THR A 113 -10.30 12.74 2.33
CA THR A 113 -10.82 12.79 0.95
C THR A 113 -10.43 11.50 0.21
N ASP A 114 -10.88 11.36 -1.03
CA ASP A 114 -10.38 10.31 -1.94
C ASP A 114 -8.95 10.59 -2.44
N ALA A 115 -8.39 11.76 -2.07
CA ALA A 115 -7.03 12.14 -2.36
C ALA A 115 -6.05 11.54 -1.32
N GLN A 116 -4.75 11.75 -1.54
CA GLN A 116 -3.75 11.38 -0.55
C GLN A 116 -3.77 12.41 0.59
N ASP A 117 -4.00 11.95 1.81
CA ASP A 117 -3.96 12.75 3.04
C ASP A 117 -3.01 12.07 4.03
N PHE A 118 -1.89 12.73 4.42
CA PHE A 118 -0.89 12.11 5.28
C PHE A 118 -0.01 13.11 6.04
N GLY A 119 0.81 12.60 6.95
CA GLY A 119 1.83 13.34 7.69
C GLY A 119 1.25 14.43 8.59
N PRO A 120 0.24 14.14 9.43
CA PRO A 120 -0.33 15.14 10.32
C PRO A 120 0.69 15.55 11.40
N SER A 121 0.73 16.86 11.68
CA SER A 121 1.57 17.45 12.71
C SER A 121 0.78 18.49 13.48
N TYR A 122 1.00 18.58 14.80
CA TYR A 122 0.40 19.64 15.60
C TYR A 122 1.09 20.98 15.36
N TYR A 123 0.30 22.01 15.16
CA TYR A 123 0.73 23.40 15.08
C TYR A 123 -0.19 24.23 15.96
N LYS A 124 0.28 24.59 17.16
CA LYS A 124 -0.55 25.22 18.21
C LYS A 124 -1.77 24.33 18.51
N ASP A 125 -2.97 24.84 18.33
CA ASP A 125 -4.27 24.18 18.51
C ASP A 125 -4.85 23.59 17.21
N LYS A 126 -4.03 23.47 16.16
CA LYS A 126 -4.43 23.02 14.81
C LYS A 126 -3.67 21.79 14.40
N ILE A 127 -4.18 21.08 13.38
CA ILE A 127 -3.47 20.02 12.67
C ILE A 127 -3.07 20.52 11.29
N VAL A 128 -1.79 20.40 10.96
CA VAL A 128 -1.24 20.64 9.63
C VAL A 128 -0.91 19.31 9.00
N PHE A 129 -1.23 19.13 7.72
CA PHE A 129 -1.02 17.87 7.01
C PHE A 129 -0.83 18.11 5.50
N ALA A 130 -0.21 17.16 4.82
CA ALA A 130 -0.05 17.19 3.37
C ALA A 130 -1.22 16.48 2.69
N SER A 131 -1.71 17.06 1.58
CA SER A 131 -2.80 16.46 0.82
C SER A 131 -2.69 16.77 -0.67
N SER A 132 -3.06 15.81 -1.52
CA SER A 132 -3.23 16.01 -2.96
C SER A 132 -4.65 16.46 -3.34
N ARG A 133 -5.50 16.83 -2.36
CA ARG A 133 -6.82 17.43 -2.64
C ARG A 133 -6.68 18.70 -3.46
N SER A 134 -7.63 18.97 -4.33
CA SER A 134 -7.66 20.22 -5.08
C SER A 134 -9.08 20.76 -5.15
N THR A 135 -9.20 22.06 -4.94
CA THR A 135 -10.43 22.83 -5.19
C THR A 135 -10.52 23.34 -6.62
N LYS A 136 -9.45 23.16 -7.42
CA LYS A 136 -9.40 23.61 -8.82
C LYS A 136 -10.04 22.55 -9.72
N MET A 137 -10.85 23.01 -10.68
CA MET A 137 -11.47 22.12 -11.68
C MET A 137 -10.43 21.40 -12.55
N MET A 138 -9.29 22.03 -12.84
CA MET A 138 -8.18 21.47 -13.60
C MET A 138 -6.86 21.68 -12.83
N PRO A 139 -6.57 20.87 -11.82
CA PRO A 139 -5.32 20.99 -11.08
C PRO A 139 -4.14 20.55 -11.93
N LYS A 140 -2.98 21.18 -11.75
CA LYS A 140 -1.73 20.64 -12.28
C LYS A 140 -1.43 19.31 -11.57
N ARG A 141 -0.93 18.33 -12.35
CA ARG A 141 -0.71 16.96 -11.88
C ARG A 141 0.74 16.57 -12.00
N SER A 142 1.17 15.67 -11.14
CA SER A 142 2.48 15.05 -11.21
C SER A 142 2.56 14.09 -12.39
N ASN A 143 3.64 14.14 -13.15
CA ASN A 143 3.90 13.19 -14.24
C ASN A 143 4.22 11.77 -13.75
N ILE A 144 4.40 11.58 -12.44
CA ILE A 144 4.80 10.28 -11.86
C ILE A 144 3.57 9.40 -11.59
N ASN A 145 2.50 9.99 -11.05
CA ASN A 145 1.33 9.25 -10.57
C ASN A 145 -0.01 9.82 -11.05
N ASP A 146 0.01 10.85 -11.89
CA ASP A 146 -1.17 11.56 -12.39
C ASP A 146 -2.12 12.10 -11.29
N LEU A 147 -1.57 12.34 -10.10
CA LEU A 147 -2.31 12.98 -9.01
C LEU A 147 -2.01 14.48 -8.96
N PRO A 148 -2.92 15.32 -8.44
CA PRO A 148 -2.60 16.70 -8.12
C PRO A 148 -1.37 16.77 -7.22
N PHE A 149 -0.59 17.84 -7.34
CA PHE A 149 0.55 18.06 -6.44
C PHE A 149 0.08 18.16 -4.98
N LEU A 150 0.92 17.62 -4.09
CA LEU A 150 0.71 17.73 -2.66
C LEU A 150 0.88 19.17 -2.21
N ASN A 151 -0.07 19.63 -1.43
CA ASN A 151 -0.04 20.95 -0.79
C ASN A 151 -0.18 20.78 0.74
N ILE A 152 0.18 21.83 1.48
CA ILE A 152 0.04 21.85 2.93
C ILE A 152 -1.28 22.50 3.32
N TYR A 153 -2.05 21.78 4.11
CA TYR A 153 -3.34 22.18 4.63
C TYR A 153 -3.31 22.30 6.15
N VAL A 154 -4.18 23.12 6.69
CA VAL A 154 -4.39 23.28 8.14
C VAL A 154 -5.86 23.09 8.45
N SER A 155 -6.12 22.38 9.55
CA SER A 155 -7.46 22.22 10.10
C SER A 155 -7.47 22.61 11.58
N GLU A 156 -8.43 23.37 11.99
CA GLU A 156 -8.68 23.66 13.41
C GLU A 156 -9.21 22.42 14.12
N LEU A 157 -8.88 22.27 15.39
CA LEU A 157 -9.44 21.26 16.26
C LEU A 157 -10.53 21.90 17.15
N SER A 158 -11.76 21.42 16.99
CA SER A 158 -12.85 21.75 17.90
C SER A 158 -13.30 20.51 18.65
N ASN A 159 -13.12 20.51 19.97
CA ASN A 159 -13.40 19.33 20.82
C ASN A 159 -12.73 18.03 20.30
N GLY A 160 -11.49 18.12 19.82
CA GLY A 160 -10.74 17.00 19.29
C GLY A 160 -11.18 16.55 17.87
N VAL A 161 -12.09 17.28 17.22
CA VAL A 161 -12.58 16.99 15.87
C VAL A 161 -12.00 18.02 14.89
N MET A 162 -11.35 17.52 13.84
CA MET A 162 -10.85 18.36 12.75
C MET A 162 -12.01 19.01 12.00
N GLN A 163 -11.86 20.33 11.76
CA GLN A 163 -12.80 21.13 10.99
C GLN A 163 -12.40 21.14 9.52
N THR A 164 -13.20 21.77 8.65
CA THR A 164 -12.90 21.89 7.22
C THR A 164 -11.51 22.50 7.03
N PRO A 165 -10.62 21.80 6.32
CA PRO A 165 -9.26 22.28 6.12
C PRO A 165 -9.20 23.46 5.15
N ASP A 166 -8.23 24.34 5.38
CA ASP A 166 -7.85 25.41 4.46
C ASP A 166 -6.35 25.29 4.11
N ASN A 167 -5.90 26.00 3.10
CA ASN A 167 -4.47 26.09 2.81
C ASN A 167 -3.71 26.64 4.02
N PHE A 168 -2.61 26.00 4.40
CA PHE A 168 -1.76 26.48 5.48
C PHE A 168 -1.14 27.83 5.11
N ASP A 169 -0.50 27.90 3.94
CA ASP A 169 0.02 29.13 3.33
C ASP A 169 -0.02 28.98 1.81
N LYS A 170 -0.66 29.93 1.14
CA LYS A 170 -0.79 29.92 -0.33
C LYS A 170 0.55 30.12 -1.04
N SER A 171 1.50 30.79 -0.40
CA SER A 171 2.83 31.03 -0.96
C SER A 171 3.71 29.78 -0.96
N MET A 172 3.42 28.81 -0.07
CA MET A 172 4.14 27.55 0.02
C MET A 172 3.58 26.48 -0.94
N ASN A 173 2.36 26.66 -1.43
CA ASN A 173 1.68 25.70 -2.28
C ASN A 173 1.95 25.99 -3.76
N GLU A 174 3.08 25.52 -4.26
CA GLU A 174 3.55 25.75 -5.63
C GLU A 174 3.16 24.62 -6.59
N ASN A 175 3.92 24.46 -7.69
CA ASN A 175 3.72 23.41 -8.69
C ASN A 175 4.66 22.23 -8.46
N MET A 176 4.91 21.88 -7.21
CA MET A 176 5.71 20.73 -6.77
C MET A 176 5.00 20.05 -5.59
N ASN A 177 5.45 18.86 -5.24
CA ASN A 177 4.92 18.17 -4.06
C ASN A 177 5.53 18.76 -2.80
N GLU A 178 4.68 19.31 -1.94
CA GLU A 178 5.06 19.73 -0.60
C GLU A 178 5.04 18.53 0.35
N GLY A 179 6.07 18.40 1.17
CA GLY A 179 6.17 17.32 2.16
C GLY A 179 5.43 17.64 3.46
N PRO A 180 5.33 16.67 4.37
CA PRO A 180 4.80 16.92 5.70
C PRO A 180 5.62 17.97 6.45
N ALA A 181 4.93 18.88 7.12
CA ALA A 181 5.55 19.90 7.94
C ALA A 181 5.87 19.38 9.35
N SER A 182 6.94 19.89 9.94
CA SER A 182 7.23 19.74 11.38
C SER A 182 7.46 21.12 12.00
N PHE A 183 7.08 21.24 13.26
CA PHE A 183 7.13 22.51 13.97
C PHE A 183 7.93 22.36 15.26
N ASN A 184 8.72 23.38 15.59
CA ASN A 184 9.33 23.49 16.91
C ASN A 184 8.32 24.10 17.93
N LYS A 185 8.72 24.19 19.19
CA LYS A 185 7.85 24.70 20.27
C LYS A 185 7.88 26.24 20.41
N GLU A 186 8.64 26.95 19.56
CA GLU A 186 8.77 28.41 19.63
C GLU A 186 7.62 29.12 18.92
#